data_6971a799d837bf5fcaecf7bb074e810a
#
_entry.id   6971a799d837bf5fcaecf7bb074e810a
#
_cell.length_a   1.000
_cell.length_b   1.000
_cell.length_c   1.000
_cell.angle_alpha   90.00
_cell.angle_beta   90.00
_cell.angle_gamma   90.00
#
_symmetry.space_group_name_H-M   'P 1'
#
loop_
_entity.id
_entity.type
_entity.pdbx_description
1 polymer ?
#
loop_
_entity_poly.entity_id
_entity_poly.type
_entity_poly.pdbx_seq_one_letter_code
_entity_poly.pdbx_strand_id
1 'polypeptide(L)'
;MAFSSVQFLFVFLPLSLAVYWLCPKWLRNTVLAAFSLLFFAWAGLKGAAILVLLAGINWLGGLSLGRLAHKRPLLILLILLDLAVLGGFKYAGFAAETVNALVPGLLPVLSPALPLGLSFYVFTAIGYCADVAAGRVESEKNPIRFAVFLAFFGHGPSGPIVRYGQQAPQLDPGSEARRVSADRFCYGIKRLVLGLAKKAIIADQLALIYAKAASVPAATLPAPILVLGYTAYMMQLYFDFSGYSDMAIGIGEFFGITLPENFAYPYLACSVGEYWRRWHISLSSWFRDYVYIPLGGSRCRLRRTCLNLLIVFALTGLWHGAAWQYVVFGLLHGLILCAERLGLRRVLEQLPRLFRHLYTVVLLWLTLVIFGAPGLSEGLAVLKGIFTWQSGVRGYTLAAFADTKLLLILAASFLLCGPVQALCPKLKEALYAKKAPSPAGMAGLLVLLFLGLMRVTAGTYSAFIYFQF
;
A
#
# COMPACT_ATOMS: atom_id res chain seq x y z
N MET A 1 10.37 4.72 -12.45
CA MET A 1 11.53 4.07 -11.76
C MET A 1 10.98 3.40 -10.50
N ALA A 2 11.30 2.12 -10.24
CA ALA A 2 10.84 1.42 -9.02
C ALA A 2 11.99 1.29 -8.03
N PHE A 3 11.71 1.21 -6.72
CA PHE A 3 12.73 1.11 -5.68
C PHE A 3 13.62 -0.13 -5.82
N SER A 4 13.09 -1.21 -6.37
CA SER A 4 13.82 -2.45 -6.64
C SER A 4 14.55 -2.47 -7.99
N SER A 5 14.50 -1.40 -8.78
CA SER A 5 15.20 -1.35 -10.07
C SER A 5 16.70 -1.05 -9.91
N VAL A 6 17.52 -1.58 -10.83
CA VAL A 6 18.97 -1.32 -10.86
C VAL A 6 19.25 0.18 -10.96
N GLN A 7 18.50 0.91 -11.79
CA GLN A 7 18.64 2.36 -11.97
C GLN A 7 18.38 3.12 -10.65
N PHE A 8 17.39 2.68 -9.87
CA PHE A 8 17.11 3.30 -8.58
C PHE A 8 18.19 3.01 -7.56
N LEU A 9 18.55 1.73 -7.39
CA LEU A 9 19.45 1.28 -6.33
C LEU A 9 20.90 1.73 -6.55
N PHE A 10 21.37 1.76 -7.80
CA PHE A 10 22.80 2.02 -8.10
C PHE A 10 23.07 3.40 -8.69
N VAL A 11 22.05 4.13 -9.15
CA VAL A 11 22.24 5.47 -9.73
C VAL A 11 21.46 6.51 -8.93
N PHE A 12 20.14 6.42 -8.91
CA PHE A 12 19.30 7.47 -8.36
C PHE A 12 19.47 7.63 -6.84
N LEU A 13 19.39 6.56 -6.07
CA LEU A 13 19.52 6.62 -4.61
C LEU A 13 20.93 7.03 -4.17
N PRO A 14 22.04 6.46 -4.66
CA PRO A 14 23.39 6.93 -4.31
C PRO A 14 23.65 8.39 -4.68
N LEU A 15 23.23 8.81 -5.89
CA LEU A 15 23.40 10.20 -6.33
C LEU A 15 22.58 11.17 -5.46
N SER A 16 21.34 10.84 -5.16
CA SER A 16 20.49 11.66 -4.27
C SER A 16 21.08 11.77 -2.87
N LEU A 17 21.64 10.68 -2.32
CA LEU A 17 22.32 10.67 -1.04
C LEU A 17 23.60 11.52 -1.08
N ALA A 18 24.45 11.34 -2.09
CA ALA A 18 25.69 12.11 -2.22
C ALA A 18 25.41 13.61 -2.27
N VAL A 19 24.48 14.05 -3.13
CA VAL A 19 24.12 15.47 -3.22
C VAL A 19 23.50 15.97 -1.92
N TYR A 20 22.62 15.21 -1.28
CA TYR A 20 21.97 15.59 -0.03
C TYR A 20 22.97 15.77 1.14
N TRP A 21 23.94 14.87 1.24
CA TRP A 21 24.91 14.93 2.34
C TRP A 21 26.04 15.94 2.10
N LEU A 22 26.40 16.20 0.84
CA LEU A 22 27.41 17.20 0.47
C LEU A 22 26.87 18.63 0.51
N CYS A 23 25.55 18.83 0.34
CA CYS A 23 24.98 20.17 0.34
C CYS A 23 24.84 20.74 1.78
N PRO A 24 24.87 22.08 1.94
CA PRO A 24 24.61 22.73 3.21
C PRO A 24 23.20 22.40 3.73
N LYS A 25 23.03 22.37 5.06
CA LYS A 25 21.74 21.96 5.68
C LYS A 25 20.53 22.73 5.15
N TRP A 26 20.65 24.02 4.88
CA TRP A 26 19.54 24.86 4.39
C TRP A 26 19.07 24.48 2.99
N LEU A 27 19.91 23.86 2.16
CA LEU A 27 19.55 23.36 0.82
C LEU A 27 18.95 21.94 0.82
N ARG A 28 19.03 21.18 1.89
CA ARG A 28 18.64 19.77 1.94
C ARG A 28 17.19 19.51 1.49
N ASN A 29 16.26 20.36 1.88
CA ASN A 29 14.87 20.22 1.42
C ASN A 29 14.73 20.56 -0.05
N THR A 30 15.45 21.55 -0.57
CA THR A 30 15.45 21.88 -2.00
C THR A 30 15.99 20.71 -2.83
N VAL A 31 17.08 20.09 -2.37
CA VAL A 31 17.66 18.89 -3.00
C VAL A 31 16.61 17.74 -3.00
N LEU A 32 15.96 17.49 -1.86
CA LEU A 32 14.93 16.43 -1.79
C LEU A 32 13.73 16.73 -2.68
N ALA A 33 13.27 17.97 -2.71
CA ALA A 33 12.17 18.38 -3.58
C ALA A 33 12.55 18.20 -5.06
N ALA A 34 13.78 18.60 -5.46
CA ALA A 34 14.27 18.45 -6.82
C ALA A 34 14.39 16.97 -7.23
N PHE A 35 15.01 16.12 -6.39
CA PHE A 35 15.08 14.67 -6.67
C PHE A 35 13.70 14.01 -6.68
N SER A 36 12.79 14.45 -5.82
CA SER A 36 11.42 13.94 -5.83
C SER A 36 10.71 14.31 -7.13
N LEU A 37 10.82 15.56 -7.56
CA LEU A 37 10.24 16.00 -8.84
C LEU A 37 10.85 15.24 -10.02
N LEU A 38 12.18 15.02 -10.03
CA LEU A 38 12.87 14.22 -11.04
C LEU A 38 12.35 12.78 -11.05
N PHE A 39 12.12 12.18 -9.87
CA PHE A 39 11.58 10.83 -9.74
C PHE A 39 10.18 10.71 -10.36
N PHE A 40 9.29 11.66 -10.08
CA PHE A 40 7.95 11.69 -10.66
C PHE A 40 7.95 12.03 -12.15
N ALA A 41 8.84 12.93 -12.59
CA ALA A 41 9.02 13.30 -14.00
C ALA A 41 9.53 12.11 -14.84
N TRP A 42 10.33 11.22 -14.24
CA TRP A 42 10.75 9.97 -14.88
C TRP A 42 9.56 9.07 -15.25
N ALA A 43 8.50 9.09 -14.46
CA ALA A 43 7.28 8.34 -14.76
C ALA A 43 6.41 9.04 -15.81
N GLY A 44 6.52 10.37 -15.95
CA GLY A 44 5.82 11.16 -16.95
C GLY A 44 5.73 12.64 -16.55
N LEU A 45 6.11 13.53 -17.45
CA LEU A 45 6.11 14.98 -17.22
C LEU A 45 4.71 15.53 -16.90
N LYS A 46 3.65 15.03 -17.56
CA LYS A 46 2.27 15.41 -17.27
C LYS A 46 1.88 15.10 -15.82
N GLY A 47 2.25 13.89 -15.33
CA GLY A 47 1.99 13.50 -13.94
C GLY A 47 2.77 14.35 -12.93
N ALA A 48 4.01 14.71 -13.22
CA ALA A 48 4.80 15.61 -12.39
C ALA A 48 4.21 17.03 -12.37
N ALA A 49 3.71 17.54 -13.49
CA ALA A 49 3.05 18.83 -13.55
C ALA A 49 1.76 18.87 -12.71
N ILE A 50 0.96 17.79 -12.74
CA ILE A 50 -0.24 17.65 -11.90
C ILE A 50 0.13 17.63 -10.42
N LEU A 51 1.18 16.90 -10.04
CA LEU A 51 1.69 16.88 -8.66
C LEU A 51 2.08 18.29 -8.19
N VAL A 52 2.83 19.04 -9.01
CA VAL A 52 3.24 20.42 -8.67
C VAL A 52 2.02 21.35 -8.56
N LEU A 53 1.07 21.24 -9.48
CA LEU A 53 -0.17 22.02 -9.44
C LEU A 53 -0.97 21.75 -8.16
N LEU A 54 -1.23 20.49 -7.84
CA LEU A 54 -1.96 20.11 -6.62
C LEU A 54 -1.18 20.47 -5.35
N ALA A 55 0.15 20.33 -5.35
CA ALA A 55 0.99 20.80 -4.24
C ALA A 55 0.82 22.31 -4.03
N GLY A 56 0.86 23.13 -5.08
CA GLY A 56 0.65 24.56 -5.01
C GLY A 56 -0.73 24.94 -4.50
N ILE A 57 -1.78 24.32 -5.04
CA ILE A 57 -3.19 24.57 -4.65
C ILE A 57 -3.40 24.22 -3.17
N ASN A 58 -2.95 23.04 -2.72
CA ASN A 58 -3.15 22.60 -1.35
C ASN A 58 -2.27 23.36 -0.35
N TRP A 59 -1.07 23.80 -0.74
CA TRP A 59 -0.24 24.68 0.07
C TRP A 59 -0.91 26.04 0.28
N LEU A 60 -1.33 26.72 -0.80
CA LEU A 60 -2.07 28.01 -0.74
C LEU A 60 -3.39 27.87 0.01
N GLY A 61 -4.11 26.77 -0.26
CA GLY A 61 -5.33 26.40 0.47
C GLY A 61 -5.09 26.26 1.96
N GLY A 62 -4.03 25.58 2.35
CA GLY A 62 -3.62 25.42 3.75
C GLY A 62 -3.29 26.75 4.42
N LEU A 63 -2.55 27.65 3.75
CA LEU A 63 -2.28 29.00 4.25
C LEU A 63 -3.57 29.80 4.46
N SER A 64 -4.49 29.71 3.52
CA SER A 64 -5.80 30.39 3.61
C SER A 64 -6.65 29.81 4.73
N LEU A 65 -6.73 28.46 4.86
CA LEU A 65 -7.41 27.77 5.95
C LEU A 65 -6.85 28.17 7.33
N GLY A 66 -5.53 28.41 7.42
CA GLY A 66 -4.90 28.88 8.66
C GLY A 66 -5.37 30.26 9.12
N ARG A 67 -5.84 31.11 8.19
CA ARG A 67 -6.22 32.51 8.44
C ARG A 67 -7.73 32.75 8.52
N LEU A 68 -8.53 31.93 7.84
CA LEU A 68 -9.98 32.13 7.73
C LEU A 68 -10.70 31.78 9.05
N ALA A 69 -11.72 32.59 9.42
CA ALA A 69 -12.66 32.28 10.49
C ALA A 69 -13.60 31.12 10.09
N HIS A 70 -14.13 31.16 8.86
CA HIS A 70 -15.03 30.15 8.31
C HIS A 70 -14.30 29.24 7.34
N LYS A 71 -13.72 28.13 7.84
CA LYS A 71 -12.83 27.22 7.10
C LYS A 71 -13.57 26.21 6.23
N ARG A 72 -14.82 25.84 6.59
CA ARG A 72 -15.57 24.74 5.96
C ARG A 72 -15.75 24.88 4.44
N PRO A 73 -16.19 26.04 3.88
CA PRO A 73 -16.42 26.15 2.44
C PRO A 73 -15.14 25.92 1.64
N LEU A 74 -14.01 26.53 2.08
CA LEU A 74 -12.73 26.35 1.41
C LEU A 74 -12.22 24.90 1.54
N LEU A 75 -12.36 24.28 2.70
CA LEU A 75 -11.98 22.86 2.88
C LEU A 75 -12.77 21.96 1.91
N ILE A 76 -14.09 22.15 1.82
CA ILE A 76 -14.94 21.37 0.91
C ILE A 76 -14.50 21.60 -0.56
N LEU A 77 -14.22 22.84 -0.94
CA LEU A 77 -13.75 23.16 -2.30
C LEU A 77 -12.43 22.44 -2.61
N LEU A 78 -11.45 22.47 -1.71
CA LEU A 78 -10.16 21.79 -1.90
C LEU A 78 -10.34 20.28 -2.00
N ILE A 79 -11.14 19.66 -1.13
CA ILE A 79 -11.46 18.24 -1.19
C ILE A 79 -12.13 17.88 -2.53
N LEU A 80 -13.13 18.65 -2.95
CA LEU A 80 -13.83 18.39 -4.22
C LEU A 80 -12.89 18.53 -5.42
N LEU A 81 -11.99 19.50 -5.42
CA LEU A 81 -11.00 19.69 -6.47
C LEU A 81 -10.03 18.51 -6.53
N ASP A 82 -9.47 18.11 -5.39
CA ASP A 82 -8.55 16.95 -5.30
C ASP A 82 -9.25 15.67 -5.75
N LEU A 83 -10.49 15.44 -5.31
CA LEU A 83 -11.29 14.29 -5.72
C LEU A 83 -11.74 14.36 -7.19
N ALA A 84 -11.98 15.55 -7.75
CA ALA A 84 -12.30 15.72 -9.18
C ALA A 84 -11.10 15.36 -10.06
N VAL A 85 -9.89 15.78 -9.67
CA VAL A 85 -8.66 15.39 -10.39
C VAL A 85 -8.46 13.88 -10.29
N LEU A 86 -8.54 13.30 -9.09
CA LEU A 86 -8.42 11.86 -8.91
C LEU A 86 -9.51 11.10 -9.70
N GLY A 87 -10.75 11.58 -9.67
CA GLY A 87 -11.90 11.02 -10.36
C GLY A 87 -11.72 11.02 -11.88
N GLY A 88 -11.27 12.13 -12.44
CA GLY A 88 -11.02 12.27 -13.87
C GLY A 88 -9.95 11.31 -14.41
N PHE A 89 -8.88 11.09 -13.65
CA PHE A 89 -7.84 10.16 -14.07
C PHE A 89 -8.15 8.69 -13.75
N LYS A 90 -8.78 8.40 -12.63
CA LYS A 90 -8.94 7.02 -12.16
C LYS A 90 -10.31 6.43 -12.49
N TYR A 91 -11.39 7.21 -12.44
CA TYR A 91 -12.76 6.67 -12.47
C TYR A 91 -13.58 7.06 -13.69
N ALA A 92 -13.11 7.97 -14.56
CA ALA A 92 -13.88 8.42 -15.72
C ALA A 92 -14.22 7.28 -16.69
N GLY A 93 -13.24 6.42 -17.00
CA GLY A 93 -13.44 5.23 -17.85
C GLY A 93 -14.43 4.24 -17.23
N PHE A 94 -14.24 3.89 -15.97
CA PHE A 94 -15.13 2.97 -15.24
C PHE A 94 -16.57 3.49 -15.14
N ALA A 95 -16.74 4.79 -14.91
CA ALA A 95 -18.07 5.40 -14.89
C ALA A 95 -18.73 5.33 -16.27
N ALA A 96 -17.98 5.67 -17.34
CA ALA A 96 -18.49 5.60 -18.70
C ALA A 96 -18.84 4.15 -19.12
N GLU A 97 -17.98 3.16 -18.82
CA GLU A 97 -18.23 1.75 -19.07
C GLU A 97 -19.49 1.25 -18.33
N THR A 98 -19.64 1.65 -17.05
CA THR A 98 -20.81 1.27 -16.24
C THR A 98 -22.11 1.85 -16.79
N VAL A 99 -22.09 3.12 -17.22
CA VAL A 99 -23.25 3.76 -17.85
C VAL A 99 -23.53 3.14 -19.22
N ASN A 100 -22.53 2.88 -20.03
CA ASN A 100 -22.68 2.25 -21.34
C ASN A 100 -23.17 0.79 -21.28
N ALA A 101 -22.94 0.11 -20.14
CA ALA A 101 -23.53 -1.22 -19.91
C ALA A 101 -25.07 -1.16 -19.76
N LEU A 102 -25.63 -0.01 -19.31
CA LEU A 102 -27.06 0.24 -19.20
C LEU A 102 -27.64 0.88 -20.47
N VAL A 103 -26.91 1.84 -21.06
CA VAL A 103 -27.30 2.56 -22.27
C VAL A 103 -26.11 2.56 -23.22
N PRO A 104 -26.02 1.61 -24.17
CA PRO A 104 -24.87 1.46 -25.05
C PRO A 104 -24.53 2.73 -25.84
N GLY A 105 -23.24 3.15 -25.79
CA GLY A 105 -22.73 4.27 -26.58
C GLY A 105 -23.08 5.67 -26.06
N LEU A 106 -23.65 5.80 -24.85
CA LEU A 106 -24.06 7.11 -24.30
C LEU A 106 -22.86 8.00 -23.97
N LEU A 107 -21.77 7.44 -23.45
CA LEU A 107 -20.60 8.19 -23.00
C LEU A 107 -19.31 7.71 -23.71
N PRO A 108 -18.40 8.65 -24.08
CA PRO A 108 -17.08 8.26 -24.56
C PRO A 108 -16.28 7.63 -23.42
N VAL A 109 -15.66 6.48 -23.66
CA VAL A 109 -14.78 5.82 -22.68
C VAL A 109 -13.40 6.47 -22.76
N LEU A 110 -13.09 7.30 -21.76
CA LEU A 110 -11.79 7.95 -21.61
C LEU A 110 -10.97 7.18 -20.57
N SER A 111 -9.78 6.73 -20.95
CA SER A 111 -8.85 6.04 -20.06
C SER A 111 -7.51 6.75 -20.00
N PRO A 112 -7.46 7.96 -19.38
CA PRO A 112 -6.21 8.69 -19.25
C PRO A 112 -5.24 7.91 -18.34
N ALA A 113 -3.94 7.91 -18.71
CA ALA A 113 -2.91 7.27 -17.89
C ALA A 113 -2.88 7.91 -16.49
N LEU A 114 -3.03 7.08 -15.46
CA LEU A 114 -3.03 7.52 -14.08
C LEU A 114 -1.64 8.04 -13.67
N PRO A 115 -1.51 9.31 -13.22
CA PRO A 115 -0.23 9.82 -12.72
C PRO A 115 0.28 8.99 -11.53
N LEU A 116 1.59 8.72 -11.54
CA LEU A 116 2.22 7.94 -10.48
C LEU A 116 1.92 8.54 -9.10
N GLY A 117 1.39 7.73 -8.18
CA GLY A 117 1.11 8.13 -6.80
C GLY A 117 -0.06 9.08 -6.60
N LEU A 118 -0.88 9.40 -7.64
CA LEU A 118 -1.97 10.37 -7.54
C LEU A 118 -2.88 10.12 -6.33
N SER A 119 -3.32 8.90 -6.11
CA SER A 119 -4.18 8.54 -4.97
C SER A 119 -3.51 8.82 -3.61
N PHE A 120 -2.19 8.59 -3.52
CA PHE A 120 -1.45 8.75 -2.27
C PHE A 120 -1.23 10.21 -1.91
N TYR A 121 -0.76 11.03 -2.87
CA TYR A 121 -0.52 12.43 -2.58
C TYR A 121 -1.82 13.26 -2.46
N VAL A 122 -2.90 12.86 -3.15
CA VAL A 122 -4.24 13.46 -2.94
C VAL A 122 -4.72 13.18 -1.50
N PHE A 123 -4.61 11.95 -1.02
CA PHE A 123 -4.99 11.63 0.37
C PHE A 123 -4.11 12.36 1.39
N THR A 124 -2.82 12.49 1.12
CA THR A 124 -1.90 13.26 1.96
C THR A 124 -2.28 14.74 2.00
N ALA A 125 -2.63 15.35 0.86
CA ALA A 125 -3.05 16.74 0.74
C ALA A 125 -4.39 17.00 1.45
N ILE A 126 -5.41 16.15 1.21
CA ILE A 126 -6.71 16.24 1.90
C ILE A 126 -6.51 16.13 3.42
N GLY A 127 -5.68 15.18 3.88
CA GLY A 127 -5.37 15.02 5.29
C GLY A 127 -4.75 16.27 5.91
N TYR A 128 -3.79 16.90 5.22
CA TYR A 128 -3.19 18.15 5.64
C TYR A 128 -4.21 19.30 5.75
N CYS A 129 -4.99 19.53 4.70
CA CYS A 129 -6.01 20.58 4.68
C CYS A 129 -7.06 20.37 5.80
N ALA A 130 -7.49 19.12 6.02
CA ALA A 130 -8.42 18.77 7.08
C ALA A 130 -7.82 19.01 8.48
N ASP A 131 -6.55 18.69 8.69
CA ASP A 131 -5.87 18.90 9.97
C ASP A 131 -5.66 20.40 10.27
N VAL A 132 -5.29 21.21 9.26
CA VAL A 132 -5.21 22.68 9.40
C VAL A 132 -6.58 23.28 9.68
N ALA A 133 -7.62 22.87 8.96
CA ALA A 133 -8.98 23.35 9.17
C ALA A 133 -9.50 23.01 10.57
N ALA A 134 -9.17 21.82 11.09
CA ALA A 134 -9.52 21.38 12.43
C ALA A 134 -8.66 22.00 13.54
N GLY A 135 -7.64 22.80 13.20
CA GLY A 135 -6.70 23.37 14.19
C GLY A 135 -5.76 22.36 14.84
N ARG A 136 -5.60 21.16 14.26
CA ARG A 136 -4.70 20.13 14.78
C ARG A 136 -3.23 20.43 14.49
N VAL A 137 -2.98 21.15 13.40
CA VAL A 137 -1.65 21.58 12.98
C VAL A 137 -1.70 23.01 12.44
N GLU A 138 -0.59 23.72 12.53
CA GLU A 138 -0.40 25.00 11.87
C GLU A 138 -0.17 24.81 10.37
N SER A 139 -0.57 25.83 9.58
CA SER A 139 -0.30 25.83 8.15
C SER A 139 1.19 25.99 7.85
N GLU A 140 1.74 25.15 6.96
CA GLU A 140 3.14 25.24 6.52
C GLU A 140 3.34 26.49 5.65
N LYS A 141 4.24 27.37 6.09
CA LYS A 141 4.55 28.63 5.40
C LYS A 141 5.59 28.47 4.28
N ASN A 142 6.43 27.43 4.39
CA ASN A 142 7.51 27.22 3.43
C ASN A 142 7.07 26.22 2.34
N PRO A 143 6.97 26.66 1.05
CA PRO A 143 6.52 25.82 -0.04
C PRO A 143 7.43 24.61 -0.30
N ILE A 144 8.75 24.75 -0.04
CA ILE A 144 9.70 23.65 -0.24
C ILE A 144 9.51 22.57 0.84
N ARG A 145 9.26 22.95 2.10
CA ARG A 145 8.92 22.00 3.17
C ARG A 145 7.63 21.27 2.84
N PHE A 146 6.61 21.98 2.34
CA PHE A 146 5.36 21.37 1.93
C PHE A 146 5.55 20.43 0.73
N ALA A 147 6.36 20.81 -0.26
CA ALA A 147 6.68 19.94 -1.39
C ALA A 147 7.38 18.64 -0.94
N VAL A 148 8.33 18.72 -0.01
CA VAL A 148 8.97 17.52 0.58
C VAL A 148 7.95 16.67 1.33
N PHE A 149 7.08 17.28 2.14
CA PHE A 149 6.01 16.56 2.84
C PHE A 149 5.10 15.80 1.88
N LEU A 150 4.65 16.43 0.80
CA LEU A 150 3.68 15.86 -0.13
C LEU A 150 4.32 14.87 -1.11
N ALA A 151 5.50 15.20 -1.63
CA ALA A 151 6.07 14.57 -2.81
C ALA A 151 7.39 13.84 -2.58
N PHE A 152 7.87 13.69 -1.33
CA PHE A 152 9.12 12.97 -1.08
C PHE A 152 9.12 11.61 -1.77
N PHE A 153 10.09 11.37 -2.67
CA PHE A 153 10.13 10.16 -3.48
C PHE A 153 10.13 8.86 -2.65
N GLY A 154 10.64 8.90 -1.40
CA GLY A 154 10.67 7.75 -0.50
C GLY A 154 9.29 7.22 -0.08
N HIS A 155 8.23 8.04 -0.12
CA HIS A 155 6.86 7.57 0.20
C HIS A 155 5.84 7.89 -0.90
N GLY A 156 6.13 8.87 -1.75
CA GLY A 156 5.13 9.47 -2.65
C GLY A 156 4.40 8.53 -3.59
N PRO A 157 5.04 7.54 -4.23
CA PRO A 157 4.34 6.69 -5.20
C PRO A 157 3.33 5.71 -4.60
N SER A 158 3.70 5.00 -3.52
CA SER A 158 2.87 3.97 -2.87
C SER A 158 3.34 3.68 -1.43
N GLY A 159 4.14 4.55 -0.84
CA GLY A 159 4.63 4.40 0.52
C GLY A 159 3.54 4.67 1.56
N PRO A 160 3.88 4.58 2.85
CA PRO A 160 2.94 4.89 3.91
C PRO A 160 2.39 6.31 3.79
N ILE A 161 1.06 6.47 3.89
CA ILE A 161 0.40 7.79 3.87
C ILE A 161 0.77 8.52 5.16
N VAL A 162 1.48 9.64 5.02
CA VAL A 162 2.00 10.40 6.16
C VAL A 162 1.03 11.48 6.64
N ARG A 163 1.15 11.86 7.92
CA ARG A 163 0.43 12.98 8.52
C ARG A 163 1.36 14.16 8.69
N TYR A 164 0.89 15.37 8.34
CA TYR A 164 1.71 16.56 8.45
C TYR A 164 2.23 16.77 9.90
N GLY A 165 1.38 16.63 10.90
CA GLY A 165 1.77 16.79 12.30
C GLY A 165 2.90 15.84 12.76
N GLN A 166 2.98 14.64 12.18
CA GLN A 166 4.05 13.69 12.47
C GLN A 166 5.34 14.00 11.70
N GLN A 167 5.22 14.61 10.52
CA GLN A 167 6.36 14.92 9.65
C GLN A 167 6.94 16.32 9.93
N ALA A 168 6.13 17.28 10.36
CA ALA A 168 6.52 18.68 10.52
C ALA A 168 7.84 18.88 11.31
N PRO A 169 8.08 18.20 12.45
CA PRO A 169 9.35 18.33 13.19
C PRO A 169 10.56 17.85 12.38
N GLN A 170 10.35 16.97 11.41
CA GLN A 170 11.40 16.37 10.57
C GLN A 170 11.62 17.16 9.27
N LEU A 171 10.74 18.12 8.94
CA LEU A 171 10.89 18.97 7.75
C LEU A 171 11.88 20.11 7.95
N ASP A 172 12.33 20.35 9.19
CA ASP A 172 13.42 21.26 9.47
C ASP A 172 14.78 20.53 9.39
N PRO A 173 15.65 20.85 8.41
CA PRO A 173 16.94 20.19 8.26
C PRO A 173 17.90 20.42 9.42
N GLY A 174 17.65 21.43 10.26
CA GLY A 174 18.42 21.75 11.46
C GLY A 174 17.92 21.04 12.72
N SER A 175 16.73 20.45 12.70
CA SER A 175 16.13 19.84 13.90
C SER A 175 16.81 18.53 14.31
N GLU A 176 16.81 18.22 15.61
CA GLU A 176 17.26 16.92 16.12
C GLU A 176 16.41 15.76 15.58
N ALA A 177 15.11 15.98 15.31
CA ALA A 177 14.22 15.00 14.71
C ALA A 177 14.68 14.56 13.31
N ARG A 178 15.43 15.43 12.57
CA ARG A 178 16.01 15.15 11.25
C ARG A 178 17.41 14.56 11.32
N ARG A 179 18.03 14.47 12.50
CA ARG A 179 19.39 13.96 12.65
C ARG A 179 19.48 12.49 12.28
N VAL A 180 20.48 12.14 11.48
CA VAL A 180 20.78 10.77 11.10
C VAL A 180 22.02 10.31 11.85
N SER A 181 21.85 9.42 12.82
CA SER A 181 22.94 8.71 13.49
C SER A 181 23.38 7.49 12.65
N ALA A 182 24.54 6.93 12.98
CA ALA A 182 25.03 5.69 12.37
C ALA A 182 24.02 4.54 12.54
N ASP A 183 23.44 4.39 13.74
CA ASP A 183 22.40 3.38 14.00
C ASP A 183 21.16 3.57 13.14
N ARG A 184 20.71 4.82 12.96
CA ARG A 184 19.58 5.16 12.10
C ARG A 184 19.87 4.84 10.64
N PHE A 185 21.06 5.14 10.16
CA PHE A 185 21.51 4.82 8.80
C PHE A 185 21.59 3.31 8.59
N CYS A 186 22.21 2.56 9.53
CA CYS A 186 22.26 1.10 9.50
C CYS A 186 20.86 0.48 9.54
N TYR A 187 19.93 1.04 10.31
CA TYR A 187 18.53 0.60 10.29
C TYR A 187 17.90 0.83 8.92
N GLY A 188 18.18 1.97 8.28
CA GLY A 188 17.74 2.24 6.91
C GLY A 188 18.21 1.17 5.92
N ILE A 189 19.50 0.78 6.00
CA ILE A 189 20.05 -0.32 5.18
C ILE A 189 19.31 -1.63 5.45
N LYS A 190 19.11 -2.00 6.72
CA LYS A 190 18.36 -3.22 7.08
C LYS A 190 16.98 -3.25 6.42
N ARG A 191 16.22 -2.16 6.56
CA ARG A 191 14.86 -2.07 6.00
C ARG A 191 14.88 -2.14 4.47
N LEU A 192 15.80 -1.45 3.82
CA LEU A 192 15.95 -1.49 2.36
C LEU A 192 16.25 -2.91 1.87
N VAL A 193 17.22 -3.59 2.49
CA VAL A 193 17.62 -4.96 2.11
C VAL A 193 16.51 -5.97 2.38
N LEU A 194 15.85 -5.89 3.55
CA LEU A 194 14.72 -6.76 3.87
C LEU A 194 13.55 -6.54 2.91
N GLY A 195 13.26 -5.29 2.56
CA GLY A 195 12.23 -4.95 1.58
C GLY A 195 12.54 -5.50 0.20
N LEU A 196 13.78 -5.34 -0.26
CA LEU A 196 14.24 -5.91 -1.54
C LEU A 196 14.15 -7.43 -1.55
N ALA A 197 14.56 -8.10 -0.46
CA ALA A 197 14.48 -9.55 -0.33
C ALA A 197 13.02 -10.04 -0.38
N LYS A 198 12.10 -9.38 0.35
CA LYS A 198 10.66 -9.68 0.28
C LYS A 198 10.12 -9.58 -1.14
N LYS A 199 10.49 -8.52 -1.86
CA LYS A 199 10.06 -8.28 -3.24
C LYS A 199 10.66 -9.32 -4.20
N ALA A 200 11.98 -9.35 -4.31
CA ALA A 200 12.66 -10.09 -5.38
C ALA A 200 12.75 -11.61 -5.14
N ILE A 201 12.88 -12.04 -3.87
CA ILE A 201 13.08 -13.45 -3.54
C ILE A 201 11.75 -14.17 -3.29
N ILE A 202 10.73 -13.47 -2.79
CA ILE A 202 9.44 -14.09 -2.43
C ILE A 202 8.34 -13.63 -3.38
N ALA A 203 7.99 -12.34 -3.37
CA ALA A 203 6.81 -11.84 -4.08
C ALA A 203 6.89 -12.07 -5.60
N ASP A 204 8.00 -11.72 -6.25
CA ASP A 204 8.16 -11.89 -7.70
C ASP A 204 8.18 -13.37 -8.14
N GLN A 205 8.65 -14.27 -7.27
CA GLN A 205 8.61 -15.70 -7.56
C GLN A 205 7.18 -16.26 -7.43
N LEU A 206 6.42 -15.83 -6.42
CA LEU A 206 5.01 -16.22 -6.26
C LEU A 206 4.11 -15.62 -7.34
N ALA A 207 4.48 -14.45 -7.86
CA ALA A 207 3.81 -13.83 -9.02
C ALA A 207 3.80 -14.75 -10.25
N LEU A 208 4.83 -15.58 -10.45
CA LEU A 208 4.89 -16.52 -11.58
C LEU A 208 3.79 -17.58 -11.51
N ILE A 209 3.51 -18.11 -10.30
CA ILE A 209 2.44 -19.09 -10.09
C ILE A 209 1.08 -18.44 -10.38
N TYR A 210 0.83 -17.28 -9.76
CA TYR A 210 -0.43 -16.56 -9.91
C TYR A 210 -0.66 -16.10 -11.35
N ALA A 211 0.32 -15.45 -11.99
CA ALA A 211 0.17 -14.95 -13.35
C ALA A 211 -0.16 -16.09 -14.34
N LYS A 212 0.46 -17.26 -14.17
CA LYS A 212 0.17 -18.42 -14.99
C LYS A 212 -1.25 -18.97 -14.76
N ALA A 213 -1.71 -18.99 -13.51
CA ALA A 213 -3.08 -19.40 -13.19
C ALA A 213 -4.12 -18.37 -13.70
N ALA A 214 -3.84 -17.07 -13.53
CA ALA A 214 -4.73 -16.00 -13.96
C ALA A 214 -4.78 -15.78 -15.50
N SER A 215 -3.80 -16.32 -16.25
CA SER A 215 -3.78 -16.23 -17.72
C SER A 215 -4.68 -17.25 -18.41
N VAL A 216 -5.27 -18.18 -17.66
CA VAL A 216 -6.11 -19.26 -18.17
C VAL A 216 -7.53 -19.08 -17.59
N PRO A 217 -8.61 -19.20 -18.41
CA PRO A 217 -9.99 -19.07 -17.89
C PRO A 217 -10.25 -20.05 -16.74
N ALA A 218 -10.78 -19.55 -15.63
CA ALA A 218 -11.00 -20.34 -14.41
C ALA A 218 -11.83 -21.60 -14.64
N ALA A 219 -12.81 -21.54 -15.55
CA ALA A 219 -13.66 -22.67 -15.87
C ALA A 219 -12.91 -23.87 -16.46
N THR A 220 -11.68 -23.68 -16.96
CA THR A 220 -10.85 -24.74 -17.57
C THR A 220 -9.84 -25.34 -16.59
N LEU A 221 -9.53 -24.63 -15.50
CA LEU A 221 -8.51 -25.07 -14.54
C LEU A 221 -9.11 -26.02 -13.48
N PRO A 222 -8.39 -27.08 -13.09
CA PRO A 222 -8.76 -27.89 -11.94
C PRO A 222 -8.71 -27.07 -10.64
N ALA A 223 -9.61 -27.38 -9.69
CA ALA A 223 -9.69 -26.70 -8.39
C ALA A 223 -8.34 -26.60 -7.65
N PRO A 224 -7.47 -27.63 -7.58
CA PRO A 224 -6.17 -27.52 -6.93
C PRO A 224 -5.25 -26.45 -7.53
N ILE A 225 -5.34 -26.20 -8.85
CA ILE A 225 -4.55 -25.14 -9.50
C ILE A 225 -5.12 -23.76 -9.16
N LEU A 226 -6.43 -23.59 -9.12
CA LEU A 226 -7.09 -22.36 -8.67
C LEU A 226 -6.67 -22.04 -7.22
N VAL A 227 -6.74 -23.03 -6.33
CA VAL A 227 -6.29 -22.88 -4.93
C VAL A 227 -4.82 -22.49 -4.86
N LEU A 228 -3.95 -23.16 -5.59
CA LEU A 228 -2.51 -22.86 -5.62
C LEU A 228 -2.25 -21.43 -6.13
N GLY A 229 -2.86 -21.03 -7.24
CA GLY A 229 -2.67 -19.72 -7.86
C GLY A 229 -3.09 -18.57 -6.94
N TYR A 230 -4.27 -18.65 -6.33
CA TYR A 230 -4.77 -17.59 -5.46
C TYR A 230 -4.15 -17.61 -4.05
N THR A 231 -3.64 -18.75 -3.61
CA THR A 231 -2.80 -18.81 -2.40
C THR A 231 -1.44 -18.13 -2.63
N ALA A 232 -0.84 -18.39 -3.79
CA ALA A 232 0.37 -17.67 -4.19
C ALA A 232 0.12 -16.16 -4.31
N TYR A 233 -1.02 -15.74 -4.87
CA TYR A 233 -1.43 -14.33 -4.93
C TYR A 233 -1.55 -13.67 -3.55
N MET A 234 -2.21 -14.33 -2.59
CA MET A 234 -2.32 -13.83 -1.20
C MET A 234 -0.95 -13.55 -0.59
N MET A 235 0.00 -14.47 -0.75
CA MET A 235 1.36 -14.28 -0.24
C MET A 235 2.15 -13.26 -1.05
N GLN A 236 2.04 -13.27 -2.37
CA GLN A 236 2.62 -12.27 -3.26
C GLN A 236 2.21 -10.86 -2.83
N LEU A 237 0.91 -10.60 -2.68
CA LEU A 237 0.36 -9.30 -2.31
C LEU A 237 0.96 -8.78 -1.00
N TYR A 238 1.08 -9.64 0.01
CA TYR A 238 1.67 -9.26 1.29
C TYR A 238 3.16 -8.95 1.17
N PHE A 239 3.94 -9.85 0.57
CA PHE A 239 5.39 -9.66 0.49
C PHE A 239 5.79 -8.54 -0.46
N ASP A 240 5.04 -8.33 -1.54
CA ASP A 240 5.24 -7.21 -2.46
C ASP A 240 5.03 -5.88 -1.73
N PHE A 241 3.88 -5.70 -1.09
CA PHE A 241 3.53 -4.44 -0.46
C PHE A 241 4.27 -4.19 0.85
N SER A 242 4.47 -5.20 1.69
CA SER A 242 5.29 -5.04 2.88
C SER A 242 6.77 -4.81 2.54
N GLY A 243 7.26 -5.42 1.46
CA GLY A 243 8.61 -5.18 0.93
C GLY A 243 8.78 -3.75 0.45
N TYR A 244 7.84 -3.24 -0.33
CA TYR A 244 7.83 -1.84 -0.74
C TYR A 244 7.82 -0.87 0.45
N SER A 245 6.97 -1.13 1.45
CA SER A 245 6.89 -0.31 2.67
C SER A 245 8.20 -0.34 3.47
N ASP A 246 8.86 -1.50 3.56
CA ASP A 246 10.17 -1.63 4.20
C ASP A 246 11.24 -0.80 3.46
N MET A 247 11.27 -0.88 2.12
CA MET A 247 12.19 -0.06 1.32
C MET A 247 11.90 1.44 1.51
N ALA A 248 10.64 1.86 1.49
CA ALA A 248 10.24 3.24 1.73
C ALA A 248 10.72 3.76 3.10
N ILE A 249 10.49 2.98 4.17
CA ILE A 249 10.95 3.30 5.53
C ILE A 249 12.49 3.41 5.55
N GLY A 250 13.19 2.45 4.94
CA GLY A 250 14.65 2.46 4.85
C GLY A 250 15.19 3.71 4.15
N ILE A 251 14.59 4.06 3.01
CA ILE A 251 14.95 5.27 2.26
C ILE A 251 14.69 6.53 3.10
N GLY A 252 13.54 6.62 3.78
CA GLY A 252 13.23 7.74 4.66
C GLY A 252 14.30 7.96 5.74
N GLU A 253 14.76 6.88 6.38
CA GLU A 253 15.79 6.96 7.45
C GLU A 253 17.14 7.50 6.96
N PHE A 254 17.52 7.28 5.69
CA PHE A 254 18.74 7.86 5.12
C PHE A 254 18.72 9.38 5.03
N PHE A 255 17.54 9.97 4.89
CA PHE A 255 17.32 11.41 4.80
C PHE A 255 16.82 12.02 6.11
N GLY A 256 16.74 11.23 7.17
CA GLY A 256 16.22 11.68 8.45
C GLY A 256 14.70 11.82 8.50
N ILE A 257 13.97 11.19 7.60
CA ILE A 257 12.50 11.17 7.55
C ILE A 257 12.00 9.80 7.99
N THR A 258 11.38 9.72 9.18
CA THR A 258 10.78 8.49 9.68
C THR A 258 9.38 8.34 9.10
N LEU A 259 9.14 7.25 8.39
CA LEU A 259 7.83 6.88 7.87
C LEU A 259 7.12 5.90 8.83
N PRO A 260 5.78 5.94 8.92
CA PRO A 260 5.04 5.02 9.78
C PRO A 260 5.06 3.59 9.24
N GLU A 261 4.96 2.60 10.17
CA GLU A 261 4.79 1.20 9.79
C GLU A 261 3.44 0.98 9.10
N ASN A 262 3.46 0.21 8.03
CA ASN A 262 2.26 -0.09 7.24
C ASN A 262 1.73 -1.51 7.48
N PHE A 263 2.55 -2.40 8.04
CA PHE A 263 2.22 -3.80 8.30
C PHE A 263 2.71 -4.27 9.67
N ALA A 264 1.85 -5.00 10.38
CA ALA A 264 2.15 -5.61 11.69
C ALA A 264 1.74 -7.09 11.70
N TYR A 265 2.29 -7.90 10.78
CA TYR A 265 1.98 -9.33 10.64
C TYR A 265 0.47 -9.60 10.52
N PRO A 266 -0.21 -9.07 9.48
CA PRO A 266 -1.66 -9.09 9.37
C PRO A 266 -2.26 -10.50 9.33
N TYR A 267 -1.54 -11.46 8.77
CA TYR A 267 -2.01 -12.85 8.68
C TYR A 267 -1.96 -13.62 10.00
N LEU A 268 -1.48 -13.03 11.09
CA LEU A 268 -1.63 -13.59 12.45
C LEU A 268 -2.92 -13.15 13.16
N ALA A 269 -3.75 -12.35 12.52
CA ALA A 269 -5.00 -11.84 13.08
C ALA A 269 -6.00 -12.96 13.38
N CYS A 270 -6.81 -12.75 14.42
CA CYS A 270 -7.88 -13.64 14.86
C CYS A 270 -9.29 -13.05 14.66
N SER A 271 -9.40 -11.96 13.91
CA SER A 271 -10.64 -11.36 13.41
C SER A 271 -10.33 -10.46 12.21
N VAL A 272 -11.33 -10.20 11.36
CA VAL A 272 -11.16 -9.29 10.21
C VAL A 272 -10.93 -7.85 10.70
N GLY A 273 -11.55 -7.47 11.82
CA GLY A 273 -11.29 -6.19 12.44
C GLY A 273 -9.85 -6.06 12.97
N GLU A 274 -9.23 -7.14 13.46
CA GLU A 274 -7.81 -7.17 13.84
C GLU A 274 -6.90 -7.09 12.61
N TYR A 275 -7.25 -7.83 11.54
CA TYR A 275 -6.51 -7.78 10.28
C TYR A 275 -6.35 -6.35 9.76
N TRP A 276 -7.41 -5.56 9.67
CA TRP A 276 -7.36 -4.18 9.20
C TRP A 276 -6.58 -3.23 10.11
N ARG A 277 -6.39 -3.55 11.38
CA ARG A 277 -5.47 -2.81 12.27
C ARG A 277 -3.99 -3.14 12.01
N ARG A 278 -3.72 -4.23 11.28
CA ARG A 278 -2.38 -4.74 10.98
C ARG A 278 -2.00 -4.65 9.50
N TRP A 279 -2.97 -4.48 8.62
CA TRP A 279 -2.83 -4.36 7.17
C TRP A 279 -3.02 -2.92 6.73
N HIS A 280 -2.07 -2.41 5.90
CA HIS A 280 -2.11 -1.06 5.32
C HIS A 280 -2.53 0.00 6.35
N ILE A 281 -1.80 0.04 7.48
CA ILE A 281 -2.14 0.79 8.69
C ILE A 281 -2.34 2.28 8.37
N SER A 282 -1.49 2.85 7.51
CA SER A 282 -1.56 4.27 7.14
C SER A 282 -2.85 4.62 6.40
N LEU A 283 -3.31 3.76 5.47
CA LEU A 283 -4.59 3.93 4.76
C LEU A 283 -5.77 3.72 5.70
N SER A 284 -5.76 2.62 6.47
CA SER A 284 -6.83 2.29 7.42
C SER A 284 -7.03 3.40 8.47
N SER A 285 -5.93 3.97 8.97
CA SER A 285 -5.99 5.12 9.88
C SER A 285 -6.48 6.38 9.16
N TRP A 286 -6.10 6.59 7.89
CA TRP A 286 -6.60 7.72 7.11
C TRP A 286 -8.12 7.68 6.96
N PHE A 287 -8.69 6.55 6.50
CA PHE A 287 -10.14 6.38 6.39
C PHE A 287 -10.85 6.50 7.74
N ARG A 288 -10.24 5.99 8.82
CA ARG A 288 -10.78 6.17 10.17
C ARG A 288 -10.88 7.64 10.56
N ASP A 289 -9.80 8.41 10.38
CA ASP A 289 -9.66 9.76 10.91
C ASP A 289 -10.43 10.80 10.07
N TYR A 290 -10.48 10.62 8.75
CA TYR A 290 -11.06 11.61 7.83
C TYR A 290 -12.41 11.21 7.23
N VAL A 291 -12.83 9.96 7.38
CA VAL A 291 -14.14 9.50 6.88
C VAL A 291 -14.98 8.91 8.03
N TYR A 292 -14.50 7.87 8.71
CA TYR A 292 -15.29 7.15 9.70
C TYR A 292 -15.66 8.01 10.91
N ILE A 293 -14.70 8.71 11.51
CA ILE A 293 -14.93 9.57 12.69
C ILE A 293 -15.85 10.76 12.32
N PRO A 294 -15.64 11.50 11.20
CA PRO A 294 -16.57 12.55 10.79
C PRO A 294 -18.01 12.10 10.53
N LEU A 295 -18.20 10.84 10.07
CA LEU A 295 -19.55 10.24 9.91
C LEU A 295 -20.22 9.85 11.24
N GLY A 296 -19.53 10.06 12.39
CA GLY A 296 -20.00 9.71 13.75
C GLY A 296 -19.29 8.49 14.36
N GLY A 297 -18.48 7.76 13.58
CA GLY A 297 -17.67 6.63 14.04
C GLY A 297 -18.48 5.54 14.72
N SER A 298 -17.99 5.08 15.89
CA SER A 298 -18.67 4.08 16.75
C SER A 298 -19.54 4.70 17.86
N ARG A 299 -19.62 6.03 17.93
CA ARG A 299 -20.34 6.75 19.00
C ARG A 299 -21.82 6.95 18.68
N CYS A 300 -22.29 6.45 17.56
CA CYS A 300 -23.69 6.50 17.11
C CYS A 300 -24.39 5.15 17.33
N ARG A 301 -25.72 5.12 17.04
CA ARG A 301 -26.51 3.88 17.10
C ARG A 301 -25.91 2.80 16.22
N LEU A 302 -26.06 1.53 16.60
CA LEU A 302 -25.43 0.37 15.94
C LEU A 302 -25.70 0.33 14.43
N ARG A 303 -26.96 0.57 13.99
CA ARG A 303 -27.31 0.65 12.56
C ARG A 303 -26.48 1.72 11.81
N ARG A 304 -26.29 2.90 12.41
CA ARG A 304 -25.48 3.97 11.82
C ARG A 304 -23.99 3.59 11.78
N THR A 305 -23.50 2.93 12.83
CA THR A 305 -22.13 2.42 12.88
C THR A 305 -21.88 1.42 11.73
N CYS A 306 -22.82 0.49 11.48
CA CYS A 306 -22.73 -0.45 10.37
C CYS A 306 -22.74 0.29 9.01
N LEU A 307 -23.64 1.26 8.83
CA LEU A 307 -23.65 2.09 7.62
C LEU A 307 -22.31 2.83 7.40
N ASN A 308 -21.74 3.42 8.47
CA ASN A 308 -20.44 4.07 8.39
C ASN A 308 -19.33 3.10 7.97
N LEU A 309 -19.35 1.86 8.48
CA LEU A 309 -18.41 0.80 8.07
C LEU A 309 -18.58 0.45 6.59
N LEU A 310 -19.81 0.25 6.12
CA LEU A 310 -20.10 -0.05 4.72
C LEU A 310 -19.63 1.06 3.79
N ILE A 311 -19.88 2.33 4.13
CA ILE A 311 -19.42 3.50 3.36
C ILE A 311 -17.88 3.51 3.30
N VAL A 312 -17.20 3.38 4.44
CA VAL A 312 -15.73 3.39 4.50
C VAL A 312 -15.15 2.27 3.66
N PHE A 313 -15.71 1.05 3.76
CA PHE A 313 -15.16 -0.09 3.03
C PHE A 313 -15.51 -0.09 1.55
N ALA A 314 -16.69 0.45 1.15
CA ALA A 314 -17.01 0.70 -0.26
C ALA A 314 -16.02 1.70 -0.87
N LEU A 315 -15.71 2.80 -0.16
CA LEU A 315 -14.71 3.79 -0.59
C LEU A 315 -13.29 3.21 -0.61
N THR A 316 -12.96 2.32 0.35
CA THR A 316 -11.67 1.62 0.36
C THR A 316 -11.56 0.68 -0.85
N GLY A 317 -12.62 -0.05 -1.17
CA GLY A 317 -12.66 -0.89 -2.37
C GLY A 317 -12.47 -0.06 -3.64
N LEU A 318 -13.24 1.01 -3.80
CA LEU A 318 -13.14 1.93 -4.94
C LEU A 318 -11.75 2.56 -5.03
N TRP A 319 -11.12 2.89 -3.89
CA TRP A 319 -9.76 3.42 -3.86
C TRP A 319 -8.73 2.44 -4.45
N HIS A 320 -8.89 1.14 -4.24
CA HIS A 320 -7.99 0.13 -4.80
C HIS A 320 -8.02 0.12 -6.33
N GLY A 321 -9.19 0.23 -6.96
CA GLY A 321 -9.26 0.20 -8.41
C GLY A 321 -10.64 0.57 -8.96
N ALA A 322 -10.64 1.02 -10.20
CA ALA A 322 -11.85 1.40 -10.95
C ALA A 322 -12.46 0.16 -11.62
N ALA A 323 -12.93 -0.80 -10.82
CA ALA A 323 -13.60 -2.01 -11.31
C ALA A 323 -14.48 -2.63 -10.23
N TRP A 324 -15.55 -3.37 -10.65
CA TRP A 324 -16.54 -3.91 -9.75
C TRP A 324 -16.00 -4.92 -8.73
N GLN A 325 -14.98 -5.70 -9.05
CA GLN A 325 -14.37 -6.65 -8.11
C GLN A 325 -13.81 -5.94 -6.86
N TYR A 326 -13.27 -4.72 -7.00
CA TYR A 326 -12.75 -3.95 -5.86
C TYR A 326 -13.88 -3.38 -5.00
N VAL A 327 -14.96 -2.92 -5.63
CA VAL A 327 -16.17 -2.45 -4.91
C VAL A 327 -16.78 -3.61 -4.10
N VAL A 328 -16.93 -4.78 -4.72
CA VAL A 328 -17.45 -5.99 -4.07
C VAL A 328 -16.53 -6.45 -2.94
N PHE A 329 -15.22 -6.47 -3.16
CA PHE A 329 -14.23 -6.75 -2.11
C PHE A 329 -14.42 -5.83 -0.89
N GLY A 330 -14.52 -4.52 -1.13
CA GLY A 330 -14.75 -3.55 -0.06
C GLY A 330 -16.06 -3.82 0.68
N LEU A 331 -17.16 -3.98 -0.03
CA LEU A 331 -18.47 -4.24 0.57
C LEU A 331 -18.48 -5.54 1.39
N LEU A 332 -17.85 -6.62 0.92
CA LEU A 332 -17.73 -7.88 1.66
C LEU A 332 -17.01 -7.66 2.99
N HIS A 333 -15.88 -6.94 2.99
CA HIS A 333 -15.19 -6.59 4.23
C HIS A 333 -16.03 -5.72 5.16
N GLY A 334 -16.77 -4.75 4.61
CA GLY A 334 -17.73 -3.94 5.37
C GLY A 334 -18.81 -4.80 6.04
N LEU A 335 -19.39 -5.76 5.30
CA LEU A 335 -20.41 -6.69 5.82
C LEU A 335 -19.86 -7.61 6.91
N ILE A 336 -18.65 -8.18 6.72
CA ILE A 336 -17.99 -9.02 7.73
C ILE A 336 -17.75 -8.22 9.01
N LEU A 337 -17.26 -6.98 8.91
CA LEU A 337 -17.05 -6.12 10.07
C LEU A 337 -18.35 -5.72 10.76
N CYS A 338 -19.44 -5.53 10.01
CA CYS A 338 -20.77 -5.35 10.58
C CYS A 338 -21.21 -6.61 11.34
N ALA A 339 -21.03 -7.80 10.79
CA ALA A 339 -21.33 -9.04 11.49
C ALA A 339 -20.53 -9.23 12.77
N GLU A 340 -19.19 -8.96 12.72
CA GLU A 340 -18.34 -8.95 13.92
C GLU A 340 -18.86 -7.94 14.96
N ARG A 341 -19.36 -6.78 14.53
CA ARG A 341 -19.89 -5.74 15.43
C ARG A 341 -21.27 -6.10 15.99
N LEU A 342 -22.11 -6.79 15.22
CA LEU A 342 -23.46 -7.19 15.61
C LEU A 342 -23.49 -8.36 16.61
N GLY A 343 -22.37 -9.02 16.87
CA GLY A 343 -22.30 -10.09 17.88
C GLY A 343 -21.38 -11.25 17.52
N LEU A 344 -21.07 -11.46 16.24
CA LEU A 344 -20.20 -12.57 15.80
C LEU A 344 -18.86 -12.55 16.53
N ARG A 345 -18.32 -11.36 16.87
CA ARG A 345 -17.08 -11.25 17.62
C ARG A 345 -17.16 -11.92 18.98
N ARG A 346 -18.32 -11.81 19.70
CA ARG A 346 -18.50 -12.48 21.01
C ARG A 346 -18.47 -14.00 20.88
N VAL A 347 -19.06 -14.53 19.79
CA VAL A 347 -19.02 -15.98 19.48
C VAL A 347 -17.58 -16.41 19.17
N LEU A 348 -16.88 -15.64 18.33
CA LEU A 348 -15.49 -15.93 18.00
C LEU A 348 -14.57 -15.92 19.24
N GLU A 349 -14.76 -14.98 20.16
CA GLU A 349 -13.96 -14.87 21.39
C GLU A 349 -14.10 -16.10 22.32
N GLN A 350 -15.18 -16.88 22.20
CA GLN A 350 -15.40 -18.14 22.93
C GLN A 350 -14.66 -19.34 22.27
N LEU A 351 -14.24 -19.20 20.99
CA LEU A 351 -13.55 -20.27 20.28
C LEU A 351 -12.04 -20.27 20.60
N PRO A 352 -11.38 -21.45 20.55
CA PRO A 352 -9.93 -21.53 20.58
C PRO A 352 -9.29 -20.67 19.49
N ARG A 353 -8.09 -20.14 19.78
CA ARG A 353 -7.36 -19.23 18.88
C ARG A 353 -7.22 -19.77 17.45
N LEU A 354 -7.02 -21.09 17.30
CA LEU A 354 -6.89 -21.74 15.99
C LEU A 354 -8.13 -21.49 15.11
N PHE A 355 -9.35 -21.71 15.64
CA PHE A 355 -10.58 -21.54 14.87
C PHE A 355 -10.84 -20.09 14.50
N ARG A 356 -10.53 -19.15 15.41
CA ARG A 356 -10.61 -17.70 15.11
C ARG A 356 -9.63 -17.31 14.00
N HIS A 357 -8.44 -17.87 14.03
CA HIS A 357 -7.42 -17.64 13.02
C HIS A 357 -7.85 -18.23 11.66
N LEU A 358 -8.33 -19.47 11.64
CA LEU A 358 -8.86 -20.11 10.42
C LEU A 358 -10.03 -19.31 9.83
N TYR A 359 -11.00 -18.90 10.65
CA TYR A 359 -12.08 -18.00 10.22
C TYR A 359 -11.51 -16.77 9.49
N THR A 360 -10.56 -16.11 10.10
CA THR A 360 -9.98 -14.88 9.55
C THR A 360 -9.27 -15.15 8.23
N VAL A 361 -8.35 -16.12 8.21
CA VAL A 361 -7.52 -16.43 7.02
C VAL A 361 -8.37 -16.92 5.86
N VAL A 362 -9.37 -17.77 6.10
CA VAL A 362 -10.27 -18.27 5.06
C VAL A 362 -11.09 -17.13 4.45
N LEU A 363 -11.69 -16.25 5.27
CA LEU A 363 -12.44 -15.12 4.74
C LEU A 363 -11.57 -14.14 3.96
N LEU A 364 -10.37 -13.86 4.46
CA LEU A 364 -9.39 -13.03 3.73
C LEU A 364 -9.03 -13.65 2.39
N TRP A 365 -8.75 -14.96 2.36
CA TRP A 365 -8.39 -15.67 1.15
C TRP A 365 -9.53 -15.64 0.13
N LEU A 366 -10.77 -15.93 0.53
CA LEU A 366 -11.96 -15.89 -0.34
C LEU A 366 -12.18 -14.48 -0.93
N THR A 367 -12.04 -13.43 -0.11
CA THR A 367 -12.18 -12.05 -0.60
C THR A 367 -11.03 -11.64 -1.52
N LEU A 368 -9.80 -12.12 -1.26
CA LEU A 368 -8.64 -11.89 -2.11
C LEU A 368 -8.71 -12.64 -3.45
N VAL A 369 -9.46 -13.75 -3.55
CA VAL A 369 -9.79 -14.37 -4.84
C VAL A 369 -10.53 -13.39 -5.74
N ILE A 370 -11.55 -12.71 -5.21
CA ILE A 370 -12.31 -11.70 -5.96
C ILE A 370 -11.42 -10.50 -6.31
N PHE A 371 -10.64 -10.02 -5.34
CA PHE A 371 -9.76 -8.87 -5.51
C PHE A 371 -8.68 -9.09 -6.58
N GLY A 372 -8.06 -10.28 -6.58
CA GLY A 372 -6.97 -10.62 -7.48
C GLY A 372 -7.42 -11.00 -8.90
N ALA A 373 -8.68 -11.38 -9.09
CA ALA A 373 -9.16 -11.82 -10.39
C ALA A 373 -9.13 -10.68 -11.44
N PRO A 374 -8.96 -11.01 -12.74
CA PRO A 374 -8.99 -10.00 -13.81
C PRO A 374 -10.32 -9.24 -13.93
N GLY A 375 -11.40 -9.77 -13.37
CA GLY A 375 -12.71 -9.16 -13.30
C GLY A 375 -13.63 -9.89 -12.33
N LEU A 376 -14.78 -9.27 -12.00
CA LEU A 376 -15.73 -9.83 -11.03
C LEU A 376 -16.28 -11.20 -11.48
N SER A 377 -16.64 -11.34 -12.76
CA SER A 377 -17.14 -12.60 -13.32
C SER A 377 -16.13 -13.73 -13.19
N GLU A 378 -14.86 -13.44 -13.46
CA GLU A 378 -13.78 -14.41 -13.36
C GLU A 378 -13.51 -14.79 -11.89
N GLY A 379 -13.52 -13.81 -10.97
CA GLY A 379 -13.42 -14.08 -9.54
C GLY A 379 -14.53 -14.99 -9.02
N LEU A 380 -15.76 -14.79 -9.46
CA LEU A 380 -16.89 -15.66 -9.14
C LEU A 380 -16.75 -17.05 -9.76
N ALA A 381 -16.23 -17.15 -11.00
CA ALA A 381 -15.95 -18.43 -11.66
C ALA A 381 -14.88 -19.22 -10.90
N VAL A 382 -13.81 -18.55 -10.43
CA VAL A 382 -12.77 -19.16 -9.58
C VAL A 382 -13.39 -19.73 -8.30
N LEU A 383 -14.18 -18.93 -7.58
CA LEU A 383 -14.85 -19.39 -6.35
C LEU A 383 -15.77 -20.58 -6.63
N LYS A 384 -16.58 -20.50 -7.69
CA LYS A 384 -17.43 -21.62 -8.12
C LYS A 384 -16.60 -22.88 -8.36
N GLY A 385 -15.52 -22.79 -9.15
CA GLY A 385 -14.65 -23.91 -9.47
C GLY A 385 -14.01 -24.54 -8.23
N ILE A 386 -13.63 -23.73 -7.23
CA ILE A 386 -13.08 -24.21 -5.96
C ILE A 386 -14.16 -24.92 -5.12
N PHE A 387 -15.35 -24.32 -4.96
CA PHE A 387 -16.43 -24.89 -4.13
C PHE A 387 -17.07 -26.15 -4.75
N THR A 388 -17.14 -26.23 -6.08
CA THR A 388 -17.61 -27.45 -6.77
C THR A 388 -16.51 -28.50 -6.96
N TRP A 389 -15.28 -28.19 -6.55
CA TRP A 389 -14.10 -29.04 -6.73
C TRP A 389 -13.94 -29.52 -8.16
N GLN A 390 -14.07 -28.60 -9.12
CA GLN A 390 -14.06 -28.94 -10.56
C GLN A 390 -12.77 -29.64 -10.98
N SER A 391 -12.89 -30.61 -11.88
CA SER A 391 -11.75 -31.36 -12.43
C SER A 391 -10.99 -30.60 -13.51
N GLY A 392 -11.63 -29.59 -14.11
CA GLY A 392 -11.07 -28.82 -15.22
C GLY A 392 -10.89 -29.65 -16.52
N VAL A 393 -10.14 -29.08 -17.46
CA VAL A 393 -9.79 -29.75 -18.72
C VAL A 393 -8.57 -30.65 -18.51
N ARG A 394 -8.55 -31.82 -19.15
CA ARG A 394 -7.38 -32.72 -19.11
C ARG A 394 -6.13 -32.06 -19.65
N GLY A 395 -4.99 -32.29 -18.99
CA GLY A 395 -3.67 -31.77 -19.38
C GLY A 395 -3.10 -30.73 -18.44
N TYR A 396 -3.91 -30.07 -17.60
CA TYR A 396 -3.40 -29.17 -16.57
C TYR A 396 -2.98 -29.93 -15.31
N THR A 397 -1.68 -29.87 -14.96
CA THR A 397 -1.12 -30.49 -13.77
C THR A 397 -0.52 -29.44 -12.83
N LEU A 398 -0.45 -29.70 -11.54
CA LEU A 398 0.19 -28.78 -10.56
C LEU A 398 1.66 -28.49 -10.94
N ALA A 399 2.41 -29.50 -11.41
CA ALA A 399 3.80 -29.35 -11.82
C ALA A 399 3.96 -28.39 -13.03
N ALA A 400 2.92 -28.25 -13.85
CA ALA A 400 2.95 -27.27 -14.93
C ALA A 400 2.86 -25.83 -14.44
N PHE A 401 2.31 -25.58 -13.25
CA PHE A 401 2.11 -24.23 -12.68
C PHE A 401 3.16 -23.85 -11.64
N ALA A 402 3.73 -24.82 -10.92
CA ALA A 402 4.76 -24.56 -9.95
C ALA A 402 5.76 -25.74 -9.90
N ASP A 403 7.03 -25.43 -10.03
CA ASP A 403 8.12 -26.37 -9.76
C ASP A 403 8.37 -26.48 -8.24
N THR A 404 9.23 -27.43 -7.85
CA THR A 404 9.59 -27.68 -6.44
C THR A 404 10.12 -26.43 -5.75
N LYS A 405 10.91 -25.61 -6.45
CA LYS A 405 11.49 -24.37 -5.91
C LYS A 405 10.38 -23.37 -5.57
N LEU A 406 9.43 -23.14 -6.47
CA LEU A 406 8.31 -22.22 -6.25
C LEU A 406 7.42 -22.69 -5.10
N LEU A 407 7.19 -24.01 -4.97
CA LEU A 407 6.45 -24.59 -3.84
C LEU A 407 7.20 -24.42 -2.51
N LEU A 408 8.53 -24.56 -2.49
CA LEU A 408 9.33 -24.29 -1.30
C LEU A 408 9.29 -22.80 -0.91
N ILE A 409 9.32 -21.87 -1.88
CA ILE A 409 9.18 -20.44 -1.61
C ILE A 409 7.78 -20.13 -1.05
N LEU A 410 6.74 -20.75 -1.60
CA LEU A 410 5.37 -20.61 -1.08
C LEU A 410 5.27 -21.13 0.35
N ALA A 411 5.82 -22.30 0.65
CA ALA A 411 5.86 -22.86 2.01
C ALA A 411 6.64 -21.94 2.98
N ALA A 412 7.82 -21.45 2.57
CA ALA A 412 8.61 -20.52 3.35
C ALA A 412 7.85 -19.21 3.62
N SER A 413 7.06 -18.73 2.65
CA SER A 413 6.28 -17.50 2.79
C SER A 413 5.26 -17.59 3.94
N PHE A 414 4.63 -18.75 4.16
CA PHE A 414 3.72 -18.96 5.30
C PHE A 414 4.44 -18.86 6.65
N LEU A 415 5.69 -19.30 6.74
CA LEU A 415 6.49 -19.16 7.95
C LEU A 415 6.95 -17.72 8.17
N LEU A 416 7.34 -17.04 7.10
CA LEU A 416 7.92 -15.70 7.14
C LEU A 416 6.88 -14.57 7.21
N CYS A 417 5.60 -14.82 6.93
CA CYS A 417 4.55 -13.80 6.99
C CYS A 417 4.16 -13.39 8.43
N GLY A 418 4.77 -14.03 9.45
CA GLY A 418 4.53 -13.69 10.85
C GLY A 418 4.91 -14.76 11.86
N PRO A 419 4.65 -16.07 11.62
CA PRO A 419 4.92 -17.13 12.60
C PRO A 419 6.35 -17.14 13.14
N VAL A 420 7.36 -17.06 12.28
CA VAL A 420 8.77 -17.05 12.70
C VAL A 420 9.07 -15.89 13.63
N GLN A 421 8.58 -14.67 13.30
CA GLN A 421 8.80 -13.48 14.12
C GLN A 421 8.01 -13.52 15.46
N ALA A 422 6.87 -14.21 15.47
CA ALA A 422 6.09 -14.41 16.68
C ALA A 422 6.75 -15.45 17.63
N LEU A 423 7.33 -16.51 17.07
CA LEU A 423 8.01 -17.58 17.83
C LEU A 423 9.43 -17.19 18.25
N CYS A 424 10.09 -16.32 17.48
CA CYS A 424 11.48 -15.90 17.71
C CYS A 424 11.58 -14.37 17.93
N PRO A 425 11.20 -13.83 19.11
CA PRO A 425 11.25 -12.39 19.38
C PRO A 425 12.64 -11.77 19.20
N LYS A 426 13.71 -12.53 19.53
CA LYS A 426 15.11 -12.08 19.32
C LYS A 426 15.41 -11.84 17.84
N LEU A 427 14.92 -12.69 16.95
CA LEU A 427 15.08 -12.50 15.51
C LEU A 427 14.31 -11.27 15.04
N LYS A 428 13.06 -11.09 15.50
CA LYS A 428 12.28 -9.89 15.21
C LYS A 428 13.03 -8.62 15.64
N GLU A 429 13.58 -8.60 16.84
CA GLU A 429 14.38 -7.48 17.35
C GLU A 429 15.63 -7.25 16.49
N ALA A 430 16.38 -8.29 16.16
CA ALA A 430 17.57 -8.18 15.31
C ALA A 430 17.25 -7.57 13.95
N LEU A 431 16.11 -7.94 13.33
CA LEU A 431 15.68 -7.45 12.01
C LEU A 431 15.16 -6.01 12.06
N TYR A 432 14.40 -5.63 13.10
CA TYR A 432 13.61 -4.39 13.10
C TYR A 432 13.98 -3.38 14.20
N ALA A 433 14.94 -3.68 15.09
CA ALA A 433 15.42 -2.66 16.04
C ALA A 433 16.23 -1.56 15.34
N LYS A 434 16.07 -0.32 15.80
CA LYS A 434 16.81 0.87 15.30
C LYS A 434 18.25 0.90 15.86
N LYS A 435 19.03 -0.12 15.55
CA LYS A 435 20.45 -0.26 15.93
C LYS A 435 21.22 -0.96 14.82
N ALA A 436 22.55 -0.79 14.82
CA ALA A 436 23.43 -1.51 13.92
C ALA A 436 23.28 -3.03 14.07
N PRO A 437 23.35 -3.81 12.98
CA PRO A 437 23.30 -5.25 13.05
C PRO A 437 24.57 -5.82 13.69
N SER A 438 24.43 -7.01 14.33
CA SER A 438 25.60 -7.80 14.73
C SER A 438 26.41 -8.28 13.52
N PRO A 439 27.67 -8.72 13.67
CA PRO A 439 28.46 -9.25 12.55
C PRO A 439 27.74 -10.38 11.78
N ALA A 440 27.10 -11.31 12.49
CA ALA A 440 26.30 -12.38 11.87
C ALA A 440 25.06 -11.80 11.14
N GLY A 441 24.40 -10.79 11.74
CA GLY A 441 23.29 -10.07 11.10
C GLY A 441 23.74 -9.34 9.85
N MET A 442 24.93 -8.73 9.84
CA MET A 442 25.50 -8.09 8.66
C MET A 442 25.77 -9.11 7.54
N ALA A 443 26.38 -10.24 7.87
CA ALA A 443 26.61 -11.31 6.90
C ALA A 443 25.27 -11.80 6.29
N GLY A 444 24.24 -11.99 7.11
CA GLY A 444 22.91 -12.36 6.63
C GLY A 444 22.30 -11.31 5.71
N LEU A 445 22.43 -10.01 6.02
CA LEU A 445 21.97 -8.93 5.15
C LEU A 445 22.73 -8.88 3.82
N LEU A 446 24.03 -9.12 3.82
CA LEU A 446 24.82 -9.17 2.58
C LEU A 446 24.39 -10.33 1.69
N VAL A 447 24.12 -11.51 2.27
CA VAL A 447 23.56 -12.66 1.52
C VAL A 447 22.19 -12.31 0.93
N LEU A 448 21.29 -11.71 1.72
CA LEU A 448 19.96 -11.29 1.22
C LEU A 448 20.06 -10.24 0.13
N LEU A 449 20.96 -9.27 0.28
CA LEU A 449 21.23 -8.25 -0.75
C LEU A 449 21.73 -8.89 -2.04
N PHE A 450 22.74 -9.76 -1.95
CA PHE A 450 23.29 -10.47 -3.10
C PHE A 450 22.22 -11.28 -3.84
N LEU A 451 21.46 -12.10 -3.11
CA LEU A 451 20.35 -12.89 -3.70
C LEU A 451 19.26 -12.00 -4.30
N GLY A 452 18.90 -10.90 -3.62
CA GLY A 452 17.93 -9.94 -4.15
C GLY A 452 18.41 -9.29 -5.45
N LEU A 453 19.66 -8.85 -5.49
CA LEU A 453 20.27 -8.24 -6.68
C LEU A 453 20.38 -9.24 -7.84
N MET A 454 20.78 -10.48 -7.58
CA MET A 454 20.79 -11.54 -8.61
C MET A 454 19.41 -11.72 -9.26
N ARG A 455 18.34 -11.66 -8.46
CA ARG A 455 16.97 -11.77 -8.98
C ARG A 455 16.55 -10.56 -9.83
N VAL A 456 16.87 -9.37 -9.33
CA VAL A 456 16.56 -8.12 -10.06
C VAL A 456 17.30 -8.07 -11.42
N THR A 457 18.58 -8.47 -11.46
CA THR A 457 19.38 -8.46 -12.69
C THR A 457 19.02 -9.59 -13.66
N ALA A 458 18.49 -10.72 -13.17
CA ALA A 458 18.02 -11.82 -14.01
C ALA A 458 16.73 -11.53 -14.79
N GLY A 459 16.19 -10.33 -14.70
CA GLY A 459 15.03 -9.90 -15.50
C GLY A 459 13.68 -10.48 -15.07
N THR A 460 13.59 -11.14 -13.90
CA THR A 460 12.33 -11.68 -13.34
C THR A 460 11.53 -10.61 -12.61
N TYR A 461 11.84 -9.34 -12.83
CA TYR A 461 11.21 -8.20 -12.19
C TYR A 461 9.75 -8.04 -12.63
N SER A 462 8.81 -8.04 -11.70
CA SER A 462 7.44 -7.57 -11.91
C SER A 462 7.26 -6.16 -11.34
N ALA A 463 6.45 -5.33 -12.02
CA ALA A 463 6.07 -4.04 -11.47
C ALA A 463 5.42 -4.23 -10.09
N PHE A 464 5.59 -3.23 -9.20
CA PHE A 464 4.91 -3.25 -7.91
C PHE A 464 3.39 -3.34 -8.13
N ILE A 465 2.73 -4.25 -7.42
CA ILE A 465 1.32 -4.59 -7.69
C ILE A 465 0.38 -3.38 -7.63
N TYR A 466 0.64 -2.42 -6.75
CA TYR A 466 -0.14 -1.17 -6.64
C TYR A 466 0.12 -0.14 -7.76
N PHE A 467 1.06 -0.36 -8.66
CA PHE A 467 1.20 0.44 -9.89
C PHE A 467 0.26 -0.04 -11.01
N GLN A 468 -0.42 -1.15 -10.80
CA GLN A 468 -1.34 -1.74 -11.77
C GLN A 468 -2.81 -1.36 -11.49
N PHE A 469 -3.10 -0.70 -10.36
CA PHE A 469 -4.45 -0.33 -9.92
C PHE A 469 -4.77 1.16 -10.08
#